data_c5eed65809f52313a38ce19b971500f4
#
_entry.id   c5eed65809f52313a38ce19b971500f4
#
_cell.length_a   1.000
_cell.length_b   1.000
_cell.length_c   1.000
_cell.angle_alpha   90.00
_cell.angle_beta   90.00
_cell.angle_gamma   90.00
#
_symmetry.space_group_name_H-M   'P 1'
#
loop_
_entity.id
_entity.type
_entity.pdbx_description
1 polymer ?
#
loop_
_entity_poly.entity_id
_entity_poly.type
_entity_poly.pdbx_seq_one_letter_code
_entity_poly.pdbx_strand_id
1 'polypeptide(L)'
;MGIFGNKKSGAHQWRGVIEEYRHRLPVSANTPIVSLREGGTPLIYACNLSELLGNNVWIKYEGLNPTGSFKDRGMTMAISKAAEDGAKAVICASTGNT
;
A
#
# COMPACT_ATOMS: atom_id res chain seq x y z
N MET A 1 -24.47 -11.89 -11.78
CA MET A 1 -24.20 -11.79 -11.68
C MET A 1 -23.87 -11.61 -11.94
N GLY A 2 -23.58 -11.79 -12.21
CA GLY A 2 -23.32 -11.89 -12.17
C GLY A 2 -22.66 -11.44 -12.86
N ILE A 3 -22.42 -11.36 -13.39
CA ILE A 3 -21.75 -10.98 -13.91
C ILE A 3 -21.10 -10.34 -13.69
N PHE A 4 -20.98 -9.97 -13.25
CA PHE A 4 -20.34 -9.60 -12.61
C PHE A 4 -20.36 -9.96 -11.66
N GLY A 5 -20.73 -10.19 -11.36
CA GLY A 5 -20.85 -10.54 -10.24
C GLY A 5 -20.48 -11.68 -9.73
N ASN A 6 -20.13 -12.15 -10.07
CA ASN A 6 -19.73 -13.16 -9.55
C ASN A 6 -18.54 -13.07 -9.17
N LYS A 7 -18.22 -12.83 -8.55
CA LYS A 7 -17.26 -12.73 -8.11
C LYS A 7 -16.32 -13.59 -8.13
N LYS A 8 -16.43 -14.33 -8.23
CA LYS A 8 -15.55 -15.23 -8.15
C LYS A 8 -14.57 -15.24 -9.11
N SER A 9 -14.68 -14.83 -10.08
CA SER A 9 -13.64 -14.80 -11.01
C SER A 9 -13.06 -13.50 -11.08
N GLY A 10 -13.53 -12.62 -10.28
CA GLY A 10 -13.17 -11.27 -10.44
C GLY A 10 -11.76 -10.94 -10.05
N ALA A 11 -11.31 -9.83 -10.51
CA ALA A 11 -10.04 -9.30 -10.09
C ALA A 11 -10.11 -8.95 -8.63
N HIS A 12 -9.03 -9.17 -7.94
CA HIS A 12 -8.92 -8.78 -6.54
C HIS A 12 -8.87 -7.25 -6.45
N GLN A 13 -9.70 -6.68 -5.60
CA GLN A 13 -9.69 -5.25 -5.37
C GLN A 13 -8.76 -4.94 -4.21
N TRP A 14 -7.76 -4.11 -4.44
CA TRP A 14 -6.77 -3.77 -3.43
C TRP A 14 -7.41 -2.95 -2.31
N ARG A 15 -7.11 -3.30 -1.06
CA ARG A 15 -7.75 -2.71 0.11
C ARG A 15 -6.79 -1.88 0.96
N GLY A 16 -5.54 -1.77 0.58
CA GLY A 16 -4.52 -1.11 1.38
C GLY A 16 -3.65 -2.12 2.11
N VAL A 17 -2.49 -1.68 2.54
CA VAL A 17 -1.48 -2.57 3.10
C VAL A 17 -1.98 -3.31 4.34
N ILE A 18 -2.65 -2.59 5.25
CA ILE A 18 -3.04 -3.22 6.51
C ILE A 18 -4.07 -4.32 6.28
N GLU A 19 -5.08 -4.04 5.49
CA GLU A 19 -6.12 -5.05 5.25
C GLU A 19 -5.58 -6.23 4.47
N GLU A 20 -4.68 -5.99 3.51
CA GLU A 20 -4.15 -7.07 2.71
C GLU A 20 -3.19 -7.98 3.50
N TYR A 21 -2.49 -7.41 4.48
CA TYR A 21 -1.48 -8.16 5.21
C TYR A 21 -1.75 -8.22 6.71
N ARG A 22 -3.03 -8.12 7.11
CA ARG A 22 -3.41 -8.14 8.51
C ARG A 22 -2.73 -9.23 9.31
N HIS A 23 -2.66 -10.41 8.73
CA HIS A 23 -2.12 -11.58 9.41
C HIS A 23 -0.60 -11.49 9.64
N ARG A 24 0.05 -10.50 9.04
CA ARG A 24 1.49 -10.30 9.19
C ARG A 24 1.82 -9.01 9.92
N LEU A 25 0.82 -8.29 10.38
CA LEU A 25 1.03 -6.97 10.99
C LEU A 25 0.51 -6.98 12.42
N PRO A 26 1.06 -6.08 13.27
CA PRO A 26 0.68 -6.04 14.68
C PRO A 26 -0.66 -5.31 14.88
N VAL A 27 -1.71 -5.81 14.26
CA VAL A 27 -3.05 -5.24 14.37
C VAL A 27 -4.01 -6.30 14.89
N SER A 28 -5.04 -5.85 15.58
CA SER A 28 -6.08 -6.72 16.09
C SER A 28 -7.43 -6.20 15.63
N ALA A 29 -8.50 -6.87 16.07
CA ALA A 29 -9.85 -6.43 15.75
C ALA A 29 -10.13 -5.04 16.35
N ASN A 30 -9.38 -4.64 17.37
CA ASN A 30 -9.57 -3.36 18.03
C ASN A 30 -8.74 -2.23 17.45
N THR A 31 -7.85 -2.52 16.52
CA THR A 31 -7.00 -1.49 15.92
C THR A 31 -7.82 -0.68 14.92
N PRO A 32 -7.96 0.65 15.12
CA PRO A 32 -8.60 1.47 14.09
C PRO A 32 -7.72 1.46 12.83
N ILE A 33 -8.33 1.25 11.69
CA ILE A 33 -7.57 1.13 10.46
C ILE A 33 -7.63 2.45 9.70
N VAL A 34 -6.50 3.14 9.65
CA VAL A 34 -6.35 4.34 8.82
C VAL A 34 -5.72 3.90 7.51
N SER A 35 -6.40 4.16 6.43
CA SER A 35 -5.95 3.68 5.11
C SER A 35 -6.23 4.71 4.04
N LEU A 36 -5.32 4.80 3.11
CA LEU A 36 -5.50 5.58 1.88
C LEU A 36 -5.61 4.64 0.69
N ARG A 37 -5.78 3.35 0.92
CA ARG A 37 -5.68 2.29 -0.08
C ARG A 37 -4.29 2.27 -0.71
N GLU A 38 -3.30 2.59 0.09
CA GLU A 38 -1.90 2.64 -0.30
C GLU A 38 -1.36 1.26 -0.67
N GLY A 39 -0.27 1.21 -1.38
CA GLY A 39 0.27 -0.04 -1.87
C GLY A 39 -0.41 -0.43 -3.17
N GLY A 40 -0.28 -1.67 -3.58
CA GLY A 40 -0.89 -2.12 -4.83
C GLY A 40 -0.39 -1.37 -6.05
N THR A 41 0.78 -0.76 -5.95
CA THR A 41 1.33 0.06 -7.03
C THR A 41 1.70 -0.80 -8.23
N PRO A 42 1.73 -0.21 -9.43
CA PRO A 42 2.02 -0.99 -10.63
C PRO A 42 3.40 -1.62 -10.62
N LEU A 43 3.50 -2.78 -11.23
CA LEU A 43 4.77 -3.43 -11.50
C LEU A 43 4.98 -3.34 -13.00
N ILE A 44 5.96 -2.56 -13.42
CA ILE A 44 6.15 -2.18 -14.82
C ILE A 44 7.40 -2.84 -15.36
N TYR A 45 7.27 -3.50 -16.52
CA TYR A 45 8.43 -4.06 -17.17
C TYR A 45 9.23 -2.95 -17.83
N ALA A 46 10.50 -2.83 -17.45
CA ALA A 46 11.38 -1.81 -17.98
C ALA A 46 12.14 -2.37 -19.18
N CYS A 47 11.56 -2.24 -20.36
CA CYS A 47 12.10 -2.92 -21.54
C CYS A 47 13.47 -2.38 -21.94
N ASN A 48 13.68 -1.08 -21.91
CA ASN A 48 14.96 -0.52 -22.30
C ASN A 48 16.07 -0.88 -21.31
N LEU A 49 15.76 -0.80 -20.02
CA LEU A 49 16.74 -1.15 -19.00
C LEU A 49 17.02 -2.65 -19.02
N SER A 50 16.00 -3.45 -19.27
CA SER A 50 16.17 -4.90 -19.37
C SER A 50 17.09 -5.26 -20.52
N GLU A 51 16.94 -4.60 -21.65
CA GLU A 51 17.78 -4.84 -22.79
C GLU A 51 19.21 -4.42 -22.51
N LEU A 52 19.39 -3.27 -21.91
CA LEU A 52 20.71 -2.75 -21.59
C LEU A 52 21.47 -3.68 -20.65
N LEU A 53 20.78 -4.21 -19.65
CA LEU A 53 21.43 -5.04 -18.63
C LEU A 53 21.45 -6.52 -18.95
N GLY A 54 20.72 -6.95 -19.97
CA GLY A 54 20.64 -8.37 -20.32
C GLY A 54 19.86 -9.21 -19.33
N ASN A 55 18.98 -8.60 -18.56
CA ASN A 55 18.14 -9.28 -17.57
C ASN A 55 16.75 -8.68 -17.58
N ASN A 56 15.77 -9.43 -17.13
CA ASN A 56 14.43 -8.90 -16.99
C ASN A 56 14.37 -8.00 -15.77
N VAL A 57 14.06 -6.73 -15.99
CA VAL A 57 13.99 -5.74 -14.92
C VAL A 57 12.56 -5.21 -14.83
N TRP A 58 12.01 -5.22 -13.63
CA TRP A 58 10.67 -4.72 -13.35
C TRP A 58 10.77 -3.61 -12.33
N ILE A 59 9.94 -2.60 -12.48
CA ILE A 59 9.95 -1.44 -11.60
C ILE A 59 8.65 -1.39 -10.83
N LYS A 60 8.76 -1.39 -9.51
CA LYS A 60 7.61 -1.17 -8.63
C LYS A 60 7.45 0.33 -8.48
N TYR A 61 6.39 0.87 -9.09
CA TYR A 61 6.25 2.32 -9.21
C TYR A 61 5.60 2.91 -7.95
N GLU A 62 6.39 3.18 -6.92
CA GLU A 62 5.89 3.67 -5.65
C GLU A 62 5.39 5.12 -5.71
N GLY A 63 5.75 5.86 -6.74
CA GLY A 63 5.24 7.22 -6.93
C GLY A 63 3.74 7.28 -7.18
N LEU A 64 3.11 6.13 -7.47
CA LEU A 64 1.66 6.08 -7.63
C LEU A 64 0.91 5.74 -6.36
N ASN A 65 1.57 5.72 -5.21
CA ASN A 65 0.86 5.73 -3.95
C ASN A 65 0.07 7.05 -3.80
N PRO A 66 -0.98 7.07 -2.98
CA PRO A 66 -1.87 8.24 -2.88
C PRO A 66 -1.17 9.57 -2.63
N THR A 67 -0.11 9.61 -1.80
CA THR A 67 0.64 10.84 -1.59
C THR A 67 1.89 10.93 -2.44
N GLY A 68 2.09 9.97 -3.36
CA GLY A 68 3.24 10.01 -4.25
C GLY A 68 4.51 9.43 -3.65
N SER A 69 4.41 8.70 -2.55
CA SER A 69 5.59 8.21 -1.85
C SER A 69 5.37 6.82 -1.29
N PHE A 70 6.46 6.04 -1.23
CA PHE A 70 6.45 4.73 -0.61
C PHE A 70 6.16 4.82 0.89
N LYS A 71 6.33 6.00 1.49
CA LYS A 71 6.10 6.18 2.92
C LYS A 71 4.66 5.95 3.32
N ASP A 72 3.72 6.02 2.38
CA ASP A 72 2.31 5.74 2.66
C ASP A 72 2.14 4.38 3.30
N ARG A 73 2.93 3.39 2.88
CA ARG A 73 2.82 2.03 3.40
C ARG A 73 3.07 1.95 4.90
N GLY A 74 4.11 2.61 5.37
CA GLY A 74 4.45 2.59 6.79
C GLY A 74 3.65 3.60 7.59
N MET A 75 3.29 4.73 6.97
CA MET A 75 2.59 5.78 7.68
C MET A 75 1.17 5.40 8.07
N THR A 76 0.43 4.71 7.21
CA THR A 76 -0.91 4.27 7.56
C THR A 76 -0.84 3.33 8.76
N MET A 77 0.18 2.46 8.82
CA MET A 77 0.37 1.58 9.95
C MET A 77 0.70 2.36 11.22
N ALA A 78 1.60 3.33 11.11
CA ALA A 78 2.01 4.15 12.25
C ALA A 78 0.83 4.96 12.80
N ILE A 79 0.05 5.56 11.92
CA ILE A 79 -1.10 6.36 12.34
C ILE A 79 -2.18 5.46 12.94
N SER A 80 -2.39 4.29 12.38
CA SER A 80 -3.35 3.33 12.93
C SER A 80 -2.97 2.92 14.35
N LYS A 81 -1.69 2.63 14.60
CA LYS A 81 -1.24 2.28 15.93
C LYS A 81 -1.30 3.46 16.89
N ALA A 82 -0.99 4.66 16.41
CA ALA A 82 -1.12 5.85 17.24
C ALA A 82 -2.57 6.08 17.64
N ALA A 83 -3.49 5.87 16.72
CA ALA A 83 -4.92 6.01 17.02
C ALA A 83 -5.37 4.94 18.01
N GLU A 84 -4.86 3.72 17.86
CA GLU A 84 -5.17 2.65 18.80
C GLU A 84 -4.72 3.02 20.21
N ASP A 85 -3.58 3.68 20.33
CA ASP A 85 -3.03 4.09 21.62
C ASP A 85 -3.66 5.37 22.15
N GLY A 86 -4.65 5.91 21.47
CA GLY A 86 -5.40 7.06 21.93
C GLY A 86 -4.82 8.41 21.56
N ALA A 87 -3.88 8.47 20.63
CA ALA A 87 -3.32 9.74 20.20
C ALA A 87 -4.38 10.60 19.54
N LYS A 88 -4.39 11.90 19.87
CA LYS A 88 -5.35 12.84 19.29
C LYS A 88 -4.73 13.66 18.18
N ALA A 89 -3.41 13.66 18.09
CA ALA A 89 -2.68 14.36 17.05
C ALA A 89 -1.34 13.68 16.87
N VAL A 90 -0.79 13.78 15.69
CA VAL A 90 0.52 13.24 15.38
C VAL A 90 1.31 14.28 14.60
N ILE A 91 2.62 14.19 14.69
CA ILE A 91 3.50 15.08 13.94
C ILE A 91 4.64 14.24 13.38
N CYS A 92 5.08 14.60 12.20
CA CYS A 92 6.12 13.83 11.53
C CYS A 92 7.05 14.79 10.80
N ALA A 93 8.37 14.57 10.98
CA ALA A 93 9.36 15.31 10.21
C ALA A 93 9.55 14.61 8.86
N SER A 94 9.82 15.39 7.84
CA SER A 94 9.95 14.82 6.50
C SER A 94 11.03 15.57 5.72
N THR A 95 11.77 14.82 4.91
CA THR A 95 12.69 15.42 3.94
C THR A 95 12.06 15.47 2.55
N GLY A 96 10.75 15.22 2.45
CA GLY A 96 10.00 15.39 1.20
C GLY A 96 9.17 14.21 0.80
N ASN A 97 9.47 13.01 1.29
CA ASN A 97 8.72 11.82 0.86
C ASN A 97 7.78 11.25 1.92
N THR A 98 7.51 12.00 2.95
CA THR A 98 6.53 11.59 3.96
C THR A 98 5.27 12.42 3.82
#